data_edd37ef5e728361fa689a9fb55b200f2
#
_entry.id   edd37ef5e728361fa689a9fb55b200f2
#
_cell.length_a   1.000
_cell.length_b   1.000
_cell.length_c   1.000
_cell.angle_alpha   90.00
_cell.angle_beta   90.00
_cell.angle_gamma   90.00
#
_symmetry.space_group_name_H-M   'P 1'
#
loop_
_entity.id
_entity.type
_entity.pdbx_description
1 polymer ?
#
loop_
_entity_poly.entity_id
_entity_poly.type
_entity_poly.pdbx_seq_one_letter_code
_entity_poly.pdbx_strand_id
1 'polypeptide(L)'
;MNIIFQTDGSYAYVILRAGLAITFFAHGTQHILGWHGGRGFRGMIKNWHEKYHQPVFLCVLAMFIEISGVLAMTFGFLVRPAALGLALFMFMAIKEAHWEHGFFLAQREGKGSGIEYCLALLLMSVALVIGGAGALSIDGLLSR
;
A
#
# COMPACT_ATOMS: atom_id res chain seq x y z
N MET A 1 21.76 -17.51 2.44
CA MET A 1 21.40 -16.08 2.54
C MET A 1 19.88 -15.97 2.39
N ASN A 2 19.19 -15.37 3.36
CA ASN A 2 17.70 -15.37 3.37
C ASN A 2 17.19 -14.34 2.36
N ILE A 3 16.49 -14.79 1.31
CA ILE A 3 15.95 -13.95 0.23
C ILE A 3 15.04 -12.80 0.73
N ILE A 4 14.43 -12.97 1.91
CA ILE A 4 13.52 -11.96 2.51
C ILE A 4 14.28 -10.67 2.84
N PHE A 5 15.52 -10.78 3.35
CA PHE A 5 16.33 -9.63 3.75
C PHE A 5 17.34 -9.19 2.67
N GLN A 6 17.45 -9.94 1.59
CA GLN A 6 18.35 -9.60 0.50
C GLN A 6 17.92 -8.28 -0.13
N THR A 7 18.82 -7.31 -0.24
CA THR A 7 18.52 -5.99 -0.79
C THR A 7 19.66 -5.48 -1.66
N ASP A 8 19.31 -4.74 -2.70
CA ASP A 8 20.23 -3.88 -3.45
C ASP A 8 20.45 -2.61 -2.62
N GLY A 9 21.70 -2.21 -2.38
CA GLY A 9 22.06 -1.02 -1.60
C GLY A 9 21.72 0.33 -2.24
N SER A 10 20.86 0.37 -3.26
CA SER A 10 20.47 1.57 -3.98
C SER A 10 19.61 2.53 -3.15
N TYR A 11 19.91 3.83 -3.22
CA TYR A 11 19.08 4.89 -2.65
C TYR A 11 17.74 5.08 -3.38
N ALA A 12 17.59 4.60 -4.62
CA ALA A 12 16.32 4.64 -5.33
C ALA A 12 15.20 3.93 -4.55
N TYR A 13 15.51 2.81 -3.91
CA TYR A 13 14.53 2.07 -3.08
C TYR A 13 14.16 2.81 -1.79
N VAL A 14 15.05 3.64 -1.24
CA VAL A 14 14.72 4.53 -0.12
C VAL A 14 13.65 5.54 -0.52
N ILE A 15 13.77 6.12 -1.72
CA ILE A 15 12.80 7.08 -2.26
C ILE A 15 11.45 6.40 -2.48
N LEU A 16 11.43 5.19 -3.07
CA LEU A 16 10.21 4.41 -3.27
C LEU A 16 9.53 4.08 -1.93
N ARG A 17 10.29 3.64 -0.92
CA ARG A 17 9.77 3.38 0.44
C ARG A 17 9.17 4.63 1.06
N ALA A 18 9.87 5.77 0.96
CA ALA A 18 9.38 7.04 1.50
C ALA A 18 8.04 7.45 0.86
N GLY A 19 7.94 7.34 -0.47
CA GLY A 19 6.71 7.61 -1.19
C GLY A 19 5.55 6.72 -0.74
N LEU A 20 5.78 5.41 -0.65
CA LEU A 20 4.77 4.46 -0.18
C LEU A 20 4.41 4.71 1.29
N ALA A 21 5.40 4.94 2.17
CA ALA A 21 5.16 5.19 3.59
C ALA A 21 4.26 6.42 3.80
N ILE A 22 4.56 7.55 3.14
CA ILE A 22 3.77 8.77 3.25
C ILE A 22 2.35 8.55 2.73
N THR A 23 2.23 7.94 1.56
CA THR A 23 0.93 7.70 0.93
C THR A 23 0.05 6.79 1.76
N PHE A 24 0.57 5.62 2.15
CA PHE A 24 -0.21 4.66 2.95
C PHE A 24 -0.44 5.13 4.38
N PHE A 25 0.43 5.96 4.95
CA PHE A 25 0.16 6.62 6.23
C PHE A 25 -1.08 7.53 6.13
N ALA A 26 -1.14 8.38 5.11
CA ALA A 26 -2.28 9.26 4.90
C ALA A 26 -3.59 8.47 4.71
N HIS A 27 -3.61 7.45 3.84
CA HIS A 27 -4.79 6.60 3.61
C HIS A 27 -5.12 5.71 4.81
N GLY A 28 -4.14 5.08 5.44
CA GLY A 28 -4.35 4.25 6.63
C GLY A 28 -4.95 5.03 7.80
N THR A 29 -4.54 6.28 8.01
CA THR A 29 -5.16 7.15 9.03
C THR A 29 -6.59 7.54 8.67
N GLN A 30 -6.92 7.73 7.39
CA GLN A 30 -8.30 7.89 6.94
C GLN A 30 -9.15 6.64 7.22
N HIS A 31 -8.62 5.46 6.89
CA HIS A 31 -9.34 4.21 6.99
C HIS A 31 -9.54 3.79 8.45
N ILE A 32 -8.56 4.01 9.33
CA ILE A 32 -8.58 3.52 10.72
C ILE A 32 -9.04 4.59 11.70
N LEU A 33 -8.46 5.79 11.63
CA LEU A 33 -8.73 6.87 12.58
C LEU A 33 -9.84 7.83 12.12
N GLY A 34 -10.23 7.77 10.85
CA GLY A 34 -11.21 8.69 10.29
C GLY A 34 -10.67 10.10 10.03
N TRP A 35 -9.33 10.30 10.06
CA TRP A 35 -8.72 11.59 9.78
C TRP A 35 -8.98 12.05 8.35
N HIS A 36 -8.84 13.35 8.10
CA HIS A 36 -8.99 13.95 6.77
C HIS A 36 -10.32 13.59 6.05
N GLY A 37 -11.42 13.49 6.82
CA GLY A 37 -12.71 13.12 6.27
C GLY A 37 -12.91 11.63 5.97
N GLY A 38 -12.03 10.78 6.50
CA GLY A 38 -12.13 9.33 6.38
C GLY A 38 -13.27 8.72 7.19
N ARG A 39 -13.60 7.47 6.93
CA ARG A 39 -14.73 6.75 7.57
C ARG A 39 -14.38 6.12 8.91
N GLY A 40 -13.08 6.00 9.24
CA GLY A 40 -12.60 5.28 10.40
C GLY A 40 -12.82 3.76 10.29
N PHE A 41 -12.27 3.01 11.23
CA PHE A 41 -12.20 1.55 11.19
C PHE A 41 -13.54 0.86 10.90
N ARG A 42 -14.56 1.15 11.74
CA ARG A 42 -15.88 0.50 11.58
C ARG A 42 -16.61 0.94 10.30
N GLY A 43 -16.52 2.24 9.98
CA GLY A 43 -17.16 2.79 8.80
C GLY A 43 -16.53 2.27 7.51
N MET A 44 -15.23 2.02 7.53
CA MET A 44 -14.52 1.47 6.36
C MET A 44 -14.83 0.00 6.14
N ILE A 45 -14.86 -0.81 7.20
CA ILE A 45 -15.29 -2.23 7.12
C ILE A 45 -16.71 -2.30 6.54
N LYS A 46 -17.63 -1.51 7.08
CA LYS A 46 -19.02 -1.47 6.60
C LYS A 46 -19.07 -1.11 5.11
N ASN A 47 -18.34 -0.05 4.71
CA ASN A 47 -18.31 0.40 3.33
C ASN A 47 -17.76 -0.67 2.37
N TRP A 48 -16.65 -1.33 2.70
CA TRP A 48 -16.07 -2.36 1.84
C TRP A 48 -16.94 -3.62 1.80
N HIS A 49 -17.54 -4.01 2.92
CA HIS A 49 -18.43 -5.15 2.97
C HIS A 49 -19.71 -4.92 2.16
N GLU A 50 -20.37 -3.78 2.33
CA GLU A 50 -21.66 -3.48 1.67
C GLU A 50 -21.48 -3.14 0.18
N LYS A 51 -20.44 -2.36 -0.15
CA LYS A 51 -20.24 -1.86 -1.53
C LYS A 51 -19.55 -2.86 -2.45
N TYR A 52 -18.52 -3.55 -1.94
CA TYR A 52 -17.67 -4.44 -2.73
C TYR A 52 -17.85 -5.92 -2.36
N HIS A 53 -18.81 -6.23 -1.49
CA HIS A 53 -19.11 -7.59 -1.02
C HIS A 53 -17.91 -8.32 -0.41
N GLN A 54 -16.92 -7.58 0.12
CA GLN A 54 -15.72 -8.15 0.70
C GLN A 54 -16.02 -8.77 2.08
N PRO A 55 -15.54 -9.98 2.38
CA PRO A 55 -15.65 -10.55 3.72
C PRO A 55 -14.99 -9.64 4.76
N VAL A 56 -15.62 -9.51 5.94
CA VAL A 56 -15.13 -8.63 7.01
C VAL A 56 -13.66 -8.90 7.38
N PHE A 57 -13.25 -10.18 7.40
CA PHE A 57 -11.85 -10.51 7.72
C PHE A 57 -10.86 -9.97 6.69
N LEU A 58 -11.22 -9.92 5.39
CA LEU A 58 -10.38 -9.32 4.36
C LEU A 58 -10.29 -7.81 4.51
N CYS A 59 -11.38 -7.15 4.93
CA CYS A 59 -11.36 -5.72 5.22
C CYS A 59 -10.38 -5.39 6.38
N VAL A 60 -10.42 -6.19 7.45
CA VAL A 60 -9.49 -6.05 8.58
C VAL A 60 -8.06 -6.36 8.17
N LEU A 61 -7.84 -7.42 7.40
CA LEU A 61 -6.53 -7.80 6.88
C LEU A 61 -5.93 -6.69 5.99
N ALA A 62 -6.75 -6.08 5.13
CA ALA A 62 -6.34 -4.97 4.28
C ALA A 62 -5.83 -3.77 5.10
N MET A 63 -6.54 -3.38 6.16
CA MET A 63 -6.11 -2.31 7.07
C MET A 63 -4.83 -2.68 7.83
N PHE A 64 -4.69 -3.95 8.23
CA PHE A 64 -3.46 -4.44 8.85
C PHE A 64 -2.27 -4.37 7.90
N ILE A 65 -2.47 -4.74 6.62
CA ILE A 65 -1.45 -4.62 5.56
C ILE A 65 -1.04 -3.15 5.37
N GLU A 66 -1.99 -2.20 5.35
CA GLU A 66 -1.66 -0.77 5.24
C GLU A 66 -0.76 -0.32 6.39
N ILE A 67 -1.13 -0.56 7.64
CA ILE A 67 -0.36 -0.10 8.81
C ILE A 67 0.99 -0.79 8.90
N SER A 68 1.03 -2.12 8.78
CA SER A 68 2.30 -2.85 8.80
C SER A 68 3.19 -2.47 7.63
N GLY A 69 2.61 -2.19 6.46
CA GLY A 69 3.29 -1.66 5.30
C GLY A 69 3.96 -0.31 5.57
N VAL A 70 3.25 0.63 6.20
CA VAL A 70 3.83 1.93 6.59
C VAL A 70 5.05 1.73 7.50
N LEU A 71 4.95 0.89 8.53
CA LEU A 71 6.06 0.60 9.44
C LEU A 71 7.23 -0.05 8.70
N ALA A 72 6.95 -1.06 7.88
CA ALA A 72 7.97 -1.75 7.10
C ALA A 72 8.72 -0.81 6.14
N MET A 73 7.99 0.06 5.43
CA MET A 73 8.58 1.03 4.50
C MET A 73 9.40 2.10 5.24
N THR A 74 8.93 2.57 6.40
CA THR A 74 9.62 3.59 7.21
C THR A 74 10.95 3.06 7.73
N PHE A 75 10.96 1.89 8.36
CA PHE A 75 12.16 1.33 8.99
C PHE A 75 13.01 0.48 8.04
N GLY A 76 12.49 0.16 6.85
CA GLY A 76 13.18 -0.73 5.92
C GLY A 76 13.31 -2.17 6.48
N PHE A 77 12.28 -2.65 7.18
CA PHE A 77 12.24 -3.97 7.81
C PHE A 77 11.14 -4.84 7.20
N LEU A 78 11.48 -6.06 6.81
CA LEU A 78 10.55 -6.98 6.10
C LEU A 78 9.93 -6.33 4.85
N VAL A 79 10.72 -5.55 4.11
CA VAL A 79 10.21 -4.74 3.00
C VAL A 79 9.61 -5.59 1.89
N ARG A 80 10.23 -6.71 1.52
CA ARG A 80 9.70 -7.58 0.45
C ARG A 80 8.31 -8.15 0.76
N PRO A 81 8.06 -8.81 1.90
CA PRO A 81 6.72 -9.31 2.22
C PRO A 81 5.70 -8.18 2.43
N ALA A 82 6.10 -7.06 3.04
CA ALA A 82 5.21 -5.91 3.19
C ALA A 82 4.85 -5.29 1.82
N ALA A 83 5.82 -5.11 0.94
CA ALA A 83 5.61 -4.62 -0.42
C ALA A 83 4.69 -5.54 -1.24
N LEU A 84 4.83 -6.86 -1.08
CA LEU A 84 3.91 -7.82 -1.70
C LEU A 84 2.48 -7.62 -1.19
N GLY A 85 2.29 -7.46 0.12
CA GLY A 85 0.99 -7.15 0.70
C GLY A 85 0.38 -5.86 0.14
N LEU A 86 1.17 -4.78 0.07
CA LEU A 86 0.73 -3.51 -0.51
C LEU A 86 0.42 -3.63 -2.01
N ALA A 87 1.20 -4.40 -2.77
CA ALA A 87 0.92 -4.66 -4.18
C ALA A 87 -0.42 -5.38 -4.37
N LEU A 88 -0.68 -6.43 -3.58
CA LEU A 88 -1.96 -7.14 -3.61
C LEU A 88 -3.13 -6.24 -3.20
N PHE A 89 -2.94 -5.40 -2.19
CA PHE A 89 -3.94 -4.42 -1.77
C PHE A 89 -4.26 -3.42 -2.90
N MET A 90 -3.25 -2.87 -3.57
CA MET A 90 -3.45 -1.98 -4.72
C MET A 90 -4.09 -2.68 -5.92
N PHE A 91 -3.74 -3.93 -6.19
CA PHE A 91 -4.39 -4.73 -7.22
C PHE A 91 -5.89 -4.90 -6.95
N MET A 92 -6.26 -5.21 -5.71
CA MET A 92 -7.67 -5.31 -5.31
C MET A 92 -8.38 -3.96 -5.38
N ALA A 93 -7.73 -2.86 -4.98
CA ALA A 93 -8.29 -1.51 -5.10
C ALA A 93 -8.57 -1.14 -6.56
N ILE A 94 -7.66 -1.47 -7.48
CA ILE A 94 -7.87 -1.30 -8.93
C ILE A 94 -9.11 -2.06 -9.36
N LYS A 95 -9.17 -3.35 -9.05
CA LYS A 95 -10.24 -4.24 -9.53
C LYS A 95 -11.62 -3.84 -8.99
N GLU A 96 -11.73 -3.56 -7.69
CA GLU A 96 -13.01 -3.41 -7.00
C GLU A 96 -13.52 -1.96 -6.99
N ALA A 97 -12.62 -0.98 -6.96
CA ALA A 97 -13.01 0.41 -6.72
C ALA A 97 -12.75 1.36 -7.90
N HIS A 98 -11.77 1.06 -8.76
CA HIS A 98 -11.28 2.01 -9.75
C HIS A 98 -11.45 1.57 -11.21
N TRP A 99 -11.60 0.26 -11.46
CA TRP A 99 -11.63 -0.28 -12.83
C TRP A 99 -12.73 0.33 -13.71
N GLU A 100 -13.93 0.51 -13.16
CA GLU A 100 -15.08 1.06 -13.89
C GLU A 100 -14.92 2.54 -14.24
N HIS A 101 -13.98 3.24 -13.60
CA HIS A 101 -13.77 4.68 -13.80
C HIS A 101 -12.71 5.00 -14.86
N GLY A 102 -12.13 3.96 -15.51
CA GLY A 102 -11.13 4.10 -16.56
C GLY A 102 -9.73 4.36 -16.02
N PHE A 103 -8.87 4.97 -16.83
CA PHE A 103 -7.46 5.15 -16.48
C PHE A 103 -7.23 6.39 -15.61
N PHE A 104 -7.73 7.54 -16.02
CA PHE A 104 -7.38 8.84 -15.44
C PHE A 104 -8.07 9.11 -14.10
N LEU A 105 -7.39 9.86 -13.21
CA LEU A 105 -8.01 10.43 -12.02
C LEU A 105 -9.23 11.28 -12.40
N ALA A 106 -10.18 11.39 -11.47
CA ALA A 106 -11.41 12.14 -11.72
C ALA A 106 -11.09 13.60 -12.10
N GLN A 107 -11.50 13.99 -13.31
CA GLN A 107 -11.34 15.35 -13.82
C GLN A 107 -12.61 16.20 -13.64
N ARG A 108 -13.71 15.61 -13.15
CA ARG A 108 -15.02 16.28 -12.98
C ARG A 108 -15.67 15.82 -11.69
N GLU A 109 -16.38 16.73 -11.02
CA GLU A 109 -17.22 16.39 -9.87
C GLU A 109 -18.19 15.25 -10.18
N GLY A 110 -18.33 14.33 -9.24
CA GLY A 110 -19.25 13.19 -9.34
C GLY A 110 -18.74 11.98 -10.12
N LYS A 111 -17.54 12.02 -10.74
CA LYS A 111 -16.92 10.85 -11.33
C LYS A 111 -15.89 10.24 -10.38
N GLY A 112 -15.90 8.92 -10.25
CA GLY A 112 -14.88 8.18 -9.50
C GLY A 112 -13.49 8.33 -10.10
N SER A 113 -12.45 8.20 -9.30
CA SER A 113 -11.05 8.20 -9.74
C SER A 113 -10.70 6.90 -10.46
N GLY A 114 -10.04 7.01 -11.61
CA GLY A 114 -9.52 5.86 -12.35
C GLY A 114 -8.27 5.23 -11.71
N ILE A 115 -7.68 4.30 -12.44
CA ILE A 115 -6.66 3.39 -11.90
C ILE A 115 -5.25 3.95 -11.82
N GLU A 116 -4.92 5.08 -12.49
CA GLU A 116 -3.53 5.52 -12.68
C GLU A 116 -2.74 5.67 -11.36
N TYR A 117 -3.38 6.20 -10.32
CA TYR A 117 -2.76 6.37 -9.02
C TYR A 117 -2.48 5.03 -8.33
N CYS A 118 -3.48 4.15 -8.28
CA CYS A 118 -3.30 2.81 -7.70
C CYS A 118 -2.29 1.97 -8.50
N LEU A 119 -2.25 2.14 -9.83
CA LEU A 119 -1.27 1.49 -10.69
C LEU A 119 0.16 1.96 -10.38
N ALA A 120 0.37 3.26 -10.18
CA ALA A 120 1.69 3.78 -9.79
C ALA A 120 2.16 3.18 -8.45
N LEU A 121 1.29 3.13 -7.43
CA LEU A 121 1.61 2.53 -6.13
C LEU A 121 1.84 1.02 -6.23
N LEU A 122 1.08 0.32 -7.06
CA LEU A 122 1.29 -1.10 -7.37
C LEU A 122 2.70 -1.33 -7.95
N LEU A 123 3.09 -0.57 -8.96
CA LEU A 123 4.40 -0.71 -9.62
C LEU A 123 5.55 -0.35 -8.67
N MET A 124 5.41 0.69 -7.84
CA MET A 124 6.37 1.01 -6.79
C MET A 124 6.53 -0.15 -5.79
N SER A 125 5.42 -0.76 -5.39
CA SER A 125 5.43 -1.92 -4.48
C SER A 125 6.10 -3.13 -5.13
N VAL A 126 5.80 -3.43 -6.39
CA VAL A 126 6.45 -4.51 -7.16
C VAL A 126 7.95 -4.28 -7.29
N ALA A 127 8.39 -3.04 -7.53
CA ALA A 127 9.82 -2.70 -7.57
C ALA A 127 10.53 -3.04 -6.24
N LEU A 128 9.88 -2.79 -5.10
CA LEU A 128 10.42 -3.17 -3.78
C LEU A 128 10.37 -4.68 -3.49
N VAL A 129 9.40 -5.41 -4.04
CA VAL A 129 9.40 -6.88 -3.98
C VAL A 129 10.64 -7.45 -4.68
N ILE A 130 11.01 -6.86 -5.82
CA ILE A 130 12.17 -7.30 -6.62
C ILE A 130 13.49 -6.84 -6.00
N GLY A 131 13.63 -5.54 -5.73
CA GLY A 131 14.88 -4.92 -5.30
C GLY A 131 15.16 -4.97 -3.81
N GLY A 132 14.13 -5.18 -2.99
CA GLY A 132 14.24 -5.15 -1.53
C GLY A 132 14.24 -3.73 -0.96
N ALA A 133 14.76 -3.61 0.25
CA ALA A 133 14.68 -2.39 1.06
C ALA A 133 15.59 -1.25 0.59
N GLY A 134 16.65 -1.54 -0.14
CA GLY A 134 17.66 -0.56 -0.54
C GLY A 134 18.60 -0.14 0.60
N ALA A 135 19.29 0.97 0.42
CA ALA A 135 20.14 1.58 1.43
C ALA A 135 19.33 2.01 2.66
N LEU A 136 20.03 2.32 3.76
CA LEU A 136 19.41 2.81 5.01
C LEU A 136 18.20 1.96 5.46
N SER A 137 18.40 0.65 5.59
CA SER A 137 17.34 -0.29 5.97
C SER A 137 17.81 -1.30 7.00
N ILE A 138 16.89 -1.75 7.85
CA ILE A 138 17.14 -2.85 8.80
C ILE A 138 17.43 -4.14 8.02
N ASP A 139 16.69 -4.42 6.93
CA ASP A 139 16.94 -5.57 6.06
C ASP A 139 18.38 -5.59 5.54
N GLY A 140 18.89 -4.41 5.13
CA GLY A 140 20.27 -4.27 4.67
C GLY A 140 21.33 -4.54 5.76
N LEU A 141 21.00 -4.29 7.04
CA LEU A 141 21.85 -4.66 8.17
C LEU A 141 21.81 -6.17 8.44
N LEU A 142 20.64 -6.79 8.30
CA LEU A 142 20.43 -8.22 8.53
C LEU A 142 20.91 -9.11 7.37
N SER A 143 21.13 -8.54 6.18
CA SER A 143 21.59 -9.27 5.00
C SER A 143 23.12 -9.38 4.91
N ARG A 144 23.85 -8.69 5.79
CA ARG A 144 25.34 -8.75 5.88
C ARG A 144 25.79 -9.92 6.74
#